data_409b0640bbbaa926f5035362d5c13a1b
#
_entry.id   409b0640bbbaa926f5035362d5c13a1b
#
_cell.length_a   1.000
_cell.length_b   1.000
_cell.length_c   1.000
_cell.angle_alpha   90.00
_cell.angle_beta   90.00
_cell.angle_gamma   90.00
#
_symmetry.space_group_name_H-M   'P 1'
#
loop_
_entity.id
_entity.type
_entity.pdbx_description
1 polymer ?
#
loop_
_entity_poly.entity_id
_entity_poly.type
_entity_poly.pdbx_seq_one_letter_code
_entity_poly.pdbx_strand_id
1 'polypeptide(L)'
;MKQNKPSAQTATIREIARRAEVSIASVSRALNGKPGISDALRDKILTISREVAYQPSAAARQLISGKAAVVGISLGRQDIELRPYYILLYQHLTVALHQQGMVPIFFHHDQTHELPERAGAAILLGETGEDERPGVLRAADIPFVRIGNAGEGFSVAPDDVSGLYQITQHLIQQGRTRIAFVGGELDVPRPHSRLSGYQQAMAEAALSEQLLSLPYRFTSDSLTSYRYLNRILNYDDPLPFDALVCATDELALGCVAALEDRDIRVPEDVAVTGFDDLPTLATGLTTVRQDIAAIAAMSVELLSEALAGKAPRHVSLPVALVLRESG
;
A
#
# COMPACT_ATOMS: atom_id res chain seq x y z
N MET A 1 15.96 -40.93 -10.57
CA MET A 1 16.90 -39.80 -10.70
C MET A 1 16.27 -38.76 -11.61
N LYS A 2 15.69 -37.71 -11.04
CA LYS A 2 15.17 -36.55 -11.81
C LYS A 2 16.30 -35.51 -11.86
N GLN A 3 16.81 -35.26 -13.06
CA GLN A 3 17.82 -34.23 -13.30
C GLN A 3 17.18 -32.85 -13.09
N ASN A 4 17.73 -32.12 -12.13
CA ASN A 4 17.43 -30.72 -11.87
C ASN A 4 18.05 -29.91 -13.02
N LYS A 5 17.22 -29.33 -13.93
CA LYS A 5 17.68 -28.32 -14.88
C LYS A 5 17.95 -27.04 -14.10
N PRO A 6 19.13 -26.40 -14.25
CA PRO A 6 19.38 -25.09 -13.64
C PRO A 6 18.44 -24.05 -14.26
N SER A 7 17.76 -23.28 -13.42
CA SER A 7 17.00 -22.11 -13.83
C SER A 7 17.92 -21.13 -14.57
N ALA A 8 17.57 -20.76 -15.79
CA ALA A 8 18.29 -19.75 -16.56
C ALA A 8 18.23 -18.41 -15.77
N GLN A 9 19.31 -18.06 -15.09
CA GLN A 9 19.47 -16.71 -14.54
C GLN A 9 19.43 -15.72 -15.70
N THR A 10 18.42 -14.86 -15.72
CA THR A 10 18.31 -13.76 -16.69
C THR A 10 19.52 -12.86 -16.50
N ALA A 11 20.33 -12.70 -17.57
CA ALA A 11 21.54 -11.91 -17.48
C ALA A 11 21.23 -10.44 -17.22
N THR A 12 21.95 -9.81 -16.30
CA THR A 12 21.76 -8.40 -15.92
C THR A 12 22.82 -7.50 -16.57
N ILE A 13 22.53 -6.20 -16.64
CA ILE A 13 23.53 -5.20 -17.12
C ILE A 13 24.81 -5.23 -16.27
N ARG A 14 24.72 -5.59 -14.99
CA ARG A 14 25.85 -5.77 -14.07
C ARG A 14 26.75 -6.94 -14.49
N GLU A 15 26.16 -8.03 -14.97
CA GLU A 15 26.90 -9.19 -15.46
C GLU A 15 27.67 -8.85 -16.75
N ILE A 16 27.06 -8.07 -17.65
CA ILE A 16 27.74 -7.57 -18.84
C ILE A 16 28.91 -6.64 -18.47
N ALA A 17 28.69 -5.72 -17.53
CA ALA A 17 29.71 -4.80 -17.03
C ALA A 17 30.91 -5.57 -16.43
N ARG A 18 30.63 -6.58 -15.63
CA ARG A 18 31.64 -7.47 -15.04
C ARG A 18 32.43 -8.25 -16.10
N ARG A 19 31.75 -8.85 -17.10
CA ARG A 19 32.41 -9.62 -18.19
C ARG A 19 33.19 -8.75 -19.13
N ALA A 20 32.71 -7.54 -19.42
CA ALA A 20 33.39 -6.59 -20.26
C ALA A 20 34.52 -5.83 -19.54
N GLU A 21 34.58 -5.91 -18.20
CA GLU A 21 35.50 -5.19 -17.31
C GLU A 21 35.36 -3.66 -17.43
N VAL A 22 34.11 -3.18 -17.49
CA VAL A 22 33.79 -1.76 -17.62
C VAL A 22 32.69 -1.34 -16.64
N SER A 23 32.50 -0.01 -16.53
CA SER A 23 31.40 0.53 -15.73
C SER A 23 30.03 0.21 -16.37
N ILE A 24 28.98 0.15 -15.53
CA ILE A 24 27.59 0.04 -15.99
C ILE A 24 27.23 1.19 -16.94
N ALA A 25 27.77 2.40 -16.69
CA ALA A 25 27.58 3.55 -17.57
C ALA A 25 28.16 3.32 -18.99
N SER A 26 29.31 2.63 -19.11
CA SER A 26 29.90 2.26 -20.40
C SER A 26 29.06 1.23 -21.13
N VAL A 27 28.52 0.22 -20.42
CA VAL A 27 27.60 -0.77 -20.99
C VAL A 27 26.32 -0.07 -21.49
N SER A 28 25.75 0.83 -20.69
CA SER A 28 24.58 1.60 -21.10
C SER A 28 24.83 2.43 -22.35
N ARG A 29 26.00 3.11 -22.45
CA ARG A 29 26.34 3.86 -23.68
C ARG A 29 26.49 2.95 -24.89
N ALA A 30 27.10 1.76 -24.74
CA ALA A 30 27.25 0.79 -25.82
C ALA A 30 25.90 0.30 -26.34
N LEU A 31 25.05 -0.19 -25.47
CA LEU A 31 23.72 -0.70 -25.80
C LEU A 31 22.81 0.36 -26.42
N ASN A 32 23.07 1.64 -26.12
CA ASN A 32 22.24 2.78 -26.54
C ASN A 32 22.83 3.56 -27.72
N GLY A 33 23.90 3.10 -28.31
CA GLY A 33 24.52 3.82 -29.42
C GLY A 33 25.07 5.21 -29.10
N LYS A 34 25.20 5.57 -27.80
CA LYS A 34 25.63 6.91 -27.35
C LYS A 34 27.15 7.09 -27.55
N PRO A 35 27.61 8.32 -27.83
CA PRO A 35 29.04 8.62 -27.95
C PRO A 35 29.76 8.51 -26.60
N GLY A 36 31.11 8.46 -26.64
CA GLY A 36 31.96 8.43 -25.43
C GLY A 36 32.51 7.05 -25.06
N ILE A 37 32.45 6.10 -25.97
CA ILE A 37 33.17 4.81 -25.93
C ILE A 37 33.72 4.52 -27.34
N SER A 38 34.82 3.75 -27.40
CA SER A 38 35.40 3.31 -28.70
C SER A 38 34.51 2.25 -29.37
N ASP A 39 34.58 2.17 -30.70
CA ASP A 39 33.83 1.17 -31.49
C ASP A 39 34.22 -0.26 -31.09
N ALA A 40 35.52 -0.51 -30.87
CA ALA A 40 35.99 -1.81 -30.38
C ALA A 40 35.39 -2.22 -29.01
N LEU A 41 35.26 -1.27 -28.09
CA LEU A 41 34.61 -1.53 -26.79
C LEU A 41 33.09 -1.74 -26.94
N ARG A 42 32.46 -0.99 -27.86
CA ARG A 42 31.04 -1.16 -28.18
C ARG A 42 30.78 -2.57 -28.71
N ASP A 43 31.59 -3.04 -29.69
CA ASP A 43 31.43 -4.36 -30.27
C ASP A 43 31.68 -5.48 -29.26
N LYS A 44 32.65 -5.32 -28.35
CA LYS A 44 32.88 -6.26 -27.22
C LYS A 44 31.65 -6.37 -26.33
N ILE A 45 31.07 -5.24 -25.94
CA ILE A 45 29.88 -5.22 -25.06
C ILE A 45 28.67 -5.84 -25.77
N LEU A 46 28.43 -5.51 -27.04
CA LEU A 46 27.30 -6.07 -27.79
C LEU A 46 27.45 -7.58 -28.03
N THR A 47 28.66 -8.07 -28.17
CA THR A 47 28.93 -9.51 -28.32
C THR A 47 28.62 -10.23 -26.99
N ILE A 48 29.15 -9.74 -25.88
CA ILE A 48 28.84 -10.29 -24.54
C ILE A 48 27.33 -10.25 -24.27
N SER A 49 26.65 -9.16 -24.62
CA SER A 49 25.19 -9.02 -24.44
C SER A 49 24.42 -10.12 -25.19
N ARG A 50 24.84 -10.46 -26.42
CA ARG A 50 24.24 -11.56 -27.21
C ARG A 50 24.55 -12.94 -26.62
N GLU A 51 25.79 -13.18 -26.18
CA GLU A 51 26.19 -14.44 -25.55
C GLU A 51 25.42 -14.78 -24.30
N VAL A 52 25.09 -13.74 -23.46
CA VAL A 52 24.33 -13.92 -22.24
C VAL A 52 22.81 -13.80 -22.44
N ALA A 53 22.36 -13.69 -23.70
CA ALA A 53 20.96 -13.47 -24.08
C ALA A 53 20.31 -12.32 -23.30
N TYR A 54 21.09 -11.23 -23.06
CA TYR A 54 20.61 -10.08 -22.31
C TYR A 54 19.52 -9.34 -23.10
N GLN A 55 18.34 -9.26 -22.50
CA GLN A 55 17.28 -8.36 -22.98
C GLN A 55 17.22 -7.15 -22.04
N PRO A 56 17.38 -5.92 -22.57
CA PRO A 56 17.20 -4.73 -21.77
C PRO A 56 15.83 -4.73 -21.10
N SER A 57 15.78 -4.48 -19.78
CA SER A 57 14.50 -4.29 -19.08
C SER A 57 13.71 -3.15 -19.73
N ALA A 58 12.39 -3.09 -19.50
CA ALA A 58 11.56 -2.00 -19.99
C ALA A 58 12.09 -0.64 -19.52
N ALA A 59 12.59 -0.54 -18.27
CA ALA A 59 13.26 0.64 -17.74
C ALA A 59 14.51 1.04 -18.55
N ALA A 60 15.37 0.08 -18.90
CA ALA A 60 16.54 0.35 -19.72
C ALA A 60 16.15 0.79 -21.14
N ARG A 61 15.12 0.18 -21.73
CA ARG A 61 14.59 0.58 -23.06
C ARG A 61 13.99 1.98 -23.07
N GLN A 62 13.33 2.38 -21.99
CA GLN A 62 12.70 3.71 -21.84
C GLN A 62 13.74 4.83 -21.66
N LEU A 63 14.77 4.61 -20.84
CA LEU A 63 15.93 5.51 -20.75
C LEU A 63 16.64 5.72 -22.11
N ILE A 64 16.56 4.73 -23.00
CA ILE A 64 17.13 4.77 -24.35
C ILE A 64 16.26 5.57 -25.32
N SER A 65 14.93 5.37 -25.25
CA SER A 65 13.99 5.88 -26.27
C SER A 65 13.53 7.31 -26.04
N GLY A 66 13.83 7.91 -24.86
CA GLY A 66 13.30 9.21 -24.47
C GLY A 66 11.77 9.23 -24.31
N LYS A 67 11.12 8.06 -24.30
CA LYS A 67 9.68 7.93 -24.05
C LYS A 67 9.42 7.96 -22.56
N ALA A 68 8.22 8.41 -22.18
CA ALA A 68 7.75 8.42 -20.78
C ALA A 68 7.95 7.04 -20.13
N ALA A 69 8.49 7.03 -18.90
CA ALA A 69 8.66 5.80 -18.14
C ALA A 69 7.28 5.23 -17.78
N VAL A 70 7.04 3.96 -18.11
CA VAL A 70 5.79 3.29 -17.73
C VAL A 70 5.96 2.71 -16.32
N VAL A 71 5.03 3.03 -15.43
CA VAL A 71 5.01 2.57 -14.04
C VAL A 71 3.80 1.68 -13.83
N GLY A 72 4.04 0.45 -13.39
CA GLY A 72 2.99 -0.47 -13.00
C GLY A 72 2.43 -0.14 -11.61
N ILE A 73 1.11 -0.05 -11.48
CA ILE A 73 0.43 0.09 -10.19
C ILE A 73 -0.31 -1.22 -9.92
N SER A 74 0.08 -1.92 -8.85
CA SER A 74 -0.52 -3.21 -8.49
C SER A 74 -1.24 -3.14 -7.15
N LEU A 75 -2.49 -3.59 -7.16
CA LEU A 75 -3.22 -3.93 -5.94
C LEU A 75 -2.80 -5.31 -5.43
N GLY A 76 -2.95 -5.53 -4.12
CA GLY A 76 -2.76 -6.85 -3.52
C GLY A 76 -3.79 -7.89 -3.98
N ARG A 77 -3.80 -9.05 -3.33
CA ARG A 77 -4.67 -10.19 -3.68
C ARG A 77 -6.16 -9.94 -3.54
N GLN A 78 -6.56 -8.91 -2.81
CA GLN A 78 -7.96 -8.58 -2.67
C GLN A 78 -8.49 -8.07 -4.00
N ASP A 79 -9.63 -8.59 -4.40
CA ASP A 79 -10.33 -8.15 -5.62
C ASP A 79 -10.35 -6.64 -5.65
N ILE A 80 -10.02 -6.10 -6.82
CA ILE A 80 -9.99 -4.67 -7.06
C ILE A 80 -11.44 -4.18 -7.03
N GLU A 81 -12.00 -4.13 -5.85
CA GLU A 81 -13.18 -3.32 -5.66
C GLU A 81 -12.73 -1.88 -5.78
N LEU A 82 -13.49 -1.10 -6.55
CA LEU A 82 -13.28 0.32 -6.73
C LEU A 82 -13.67 1.04 -5.42
N ARG A 83 -12.88 0.83 -4.38
CA ARG A 83 -13.11 1.47 -3.08
C ARG A 83 -12.76 2.93 -3.15
N PRO A 84 -13.51 3.80 -2.50
CA PRO A 84 -13.30 5.25 -2.52
C PRO A 84 -11.87 5.66 -2.18
N TYR A 85 -11.23 5.03 -1.21
CA TYR A 85 -9.82 5.25 -0.87
C TYR A 85 -8.89 5.00 -2.05
N TYR A 86 -9.01 3.85 -2.72
CA TYR A 86 -8.13 3.49 -3.83
C TYR A 86 -8.39 4.36 -5.07
N ILE A 87 -9.64 4.71 -5.34
CA ILE A 87 -9.98 5.63 -6.44
C ILE A 87 -9.26 6.97 -6.25
N LEU A 88 -9.34 7.53 -5.04
CA LEU A 88 -8.71 8.80 -4.72
C LEU A 88 -7.17 8.70 -4.79
N LEU A 89 -6.60 7.63 -4.27
CA LEU A 89 -5.16 7.36 -4.35
C LEU A 89 -4.68 7.23 -5.80
N TYR A 90 -5.43 6.52 -6.68
CA TYR A 90 -5.09 6.42 -8.10
C TYR A 90 -5.12 7.75 -8.81
N GLN A 91 -6.09 8.61 -8.51
CA GLN A 91 -6.14 9.96 -9.07
C GLN A 91 -4.89 10.75 -8.70
N HIS A 92 -4.50 10.76 -7.44
CA HIS A 92 -3.30 11.45 -6.98
C HIS A 92 -2.01 10.83 -7.53
N LEU A 93 -1.89 9.50 -7.57
CA LEU A 93 -0.74 8.81 -8.17
C LEU A 93 -0.61 9.14 -9.67
N THR A 94 -1.74 9.14 -10.40
CA THR A 94 -1.75 9.48 -11.83
C THR A 94 -1.22 10.90 -12.06
N VAL A 95 -1.71 11.87 -11.27
CA VAL A 95 -1.26 13.27 -11.36
C VAL A 95 0.24 13.37 -11.02
N ALA A 96 0.69 12.77 -9.92
CA ALA A 96 2.08 12.83 -9.49
C ALA A 96 3.04 12.16 -10.49
N LEU A 97 2.66 11.02 -11.07
CA LEU A 97 3.45 10.33 -12.10
C LEU A 97 3.54 11.17 -13.39
N HIS A 98 2.42 11.74 -13.85
CA HIS A 98 2.42 12.60 -15.05
C HIS A 98 3.31 13.85 -14.87
N GLN A 99 3.34 14.45 -13.67
CA GLN A 99 4.23 15.58 -13.37
C GLN A 99 5.72 15.22 -13.51
N GLN A 100 6.07 13.95 -13.33
CA GLN A 100 7.41 13.41 -13.53
C GLN A 100 7.62 12.81 -14.94
N GLY A 101 6.67 13.02 -15.86
CA GLY A 101 6.73 12.45 -17.20
C GLY A 101 6.60 10.93 -17.24
N MET A 102 5.97 10.32 -16.25
CA MET A 102 5.73 8.89 -16.15
C MET A 102 4.27 8.56 -16.51
N VAL A 103 4.03 7.33 -17.02
CA VAL A 103 2.70 6.86 -17.42
C VAL A 103 2.30 5.66 -16.55
N PRO A 104 1.21 5.74 -15.78
CA PRO A 104 0.73 4.60 -15.01
C PRO A 104 0.03 3.55 -15.90
N ILE A 105 0.25 2.28 -15.56
CA ILE A 105 -0.56 1.15 -16.02
C ILE A 105 -0.98 0.32 -14.81
N PHE A 106 -2.20 -0.19 -14.82
CA PHE A 106 -2.69 -1.05 -13.74
C PHE A 106 -2.49 -2.53 -14.10
N PHE A 107 -2.17 -3.34 -13.10
CA PHE A 107 -2.05 -4.79 -13.25
C PHE A 107 -2.49 -5.52 -11.99
N HIS A 108 -3.01 -6.73 -12.16
CA HIS A 108 -3.39 -7.61 -11.05
C HIS A 108 -2.16 -8.25 -10.41
N HIS A 109 -2.26 -8.63 -9.14
CA HIS A 109 -1.16 -9.22 -8.39
C HIS A 109 -0.59 -10.50 -9.04
N ASP A 110 -1.44 -11.33 -9.63
CA ASP A 110 -1.09 -12.57 -10.34
C ASP A 110 -0.37 -12.31 -11.68
N GLN A 111 -0.48 -11.10 -12.22
CA GLN A 111 0.18 -10.68 -13.46
C GLN A 111 1.54 -10.01 -13.23
N THR A 112 2.05 -10.01 -12.01
CA THR A 112 3.33 -9.35 -11.67
C THR A 112 4.50 -9.88 -12.51
N HIS A 113 4.49 -11.15 -12.89
CA HIS A 113 5.53 -11.75 -13.73
C HIS A 113 5.54 -11.22 -15.18
N GLU A 114 4.45 -10.64 -15.68
CA GLU A 114 4.38 -10.00 -17.00
C GLU A 114 4.87 -8.54 -16.97
N LEU A 115 4.96 -7.93 -15.80
CA LEU A 115 5.28 -6.53 -15.67
C LEU A 115 6.64 -6.12 -16.25
N PRO A 116 7.72 -6.92 -16.14
CA PRO A 116 9.02 -6.56 -16.71
C PRO A 116 9.02 -6.30 -18.22
N GLU A 117 8.05 -6.84 -18.93
CA GLU A 117 7.89 -6.59 -20.38
C GLU A 117 7.13 -5.27 -20.66
N ARG A 118 6.35 -4.78 -19.70
CA ARG A 118 5.37 -3.69 -19.87
C ARG A 118 5.78 -2.39 -19.17
N ALA A 119 6.44 -2.49 -18.00
CA ALA A 119 6.80 -1.34 -17.18
C ALA A 119 8.24 -1.41 -16.70
N GLY A 120 8.84 -0.24 -16.44
CA GLY A 120 10.21 -0.12 -15.96
C GLY A 120 10.30 0.07 -14.44
N ALA A 121 9.19 0.26 -13.76
CA ALA A 121 9.09 0.45 -12.32
C ALA A 121 7.70 0.07 -11.83
N ALA A 122 7.52 -0.06 -10.52
CA ALA A 122 6.21 -0.41 -9.93
C ALA A 122 5.90 0.32 -8.62
N ILE A 123 4.61 0.52 -8.37
CA ILE A 123 4.06 0.90 -7.06
C ILE A 123 3.13 -0.23 -6.63
N LEU A 124 3.39 -0.80 -5.45
CA LEU A 124 2.64 -1.92 -4.89
C LEU A 124 1.74 -1.43 -3.77
N LEU A 125 0.45 -1.76 -3.87
CA LEU A 125 -0.57 -1.47 -2.87
C LEU A 125 -1.17 -2.78 -2.34
N GLY A 126 -1.85 -2.69 -1.19
CA GLY A 126 -2.60 -3.82 -0.64
C GLY A 126 -1.69 -5.00 -0.29
N GLU A 127 -0.74 -4.77 0.60
CA GLU A 127 0.19 -5.80 1.07
C GLU A 127 -0.56 -6.92 1.80
N THR A 128 -0.16 -8.16 1.51
CA THR A 128 -0.59 -9.35 2.25
C THR A 128 0.62 -10.03 2.90
N GLY A 129 0.40 -10.84 3.94
CA GLY A 129 1.49 -11.48 4.70
C GLY A 129 2.41 -12.38 3.85
N GLU A 130 1.93 -12.89 2.72
CA GLU A 130 2.65 -13.75 1.76
C GLU A 130 2.73 -13.10 0.38
N ASP A 131 3.12 -11.81 0.34
CA ASP A 131 3.22 -11.07 -0.92
C ASP A 131 4.46 -11.47 -1.73
N GLU A 132 4.26 -12.21 -2.80
CA GLU A 132 5.32 -12.65 -3.71
C GLU A 132 5.79 -11.55 -4.68
N ARG A 133 5.00 -10.49 -4.89
CA ARG A 133 5.30 -9.41 -5.85
C ARG A 133 6.67 -8.77 -5.66
N PRO A 134 7.10 -8.42 -4.42
CA PRO A 134 8.45 -7.88 -4.19
C PRO A 134 9.56 -8.83 -4.65
N GLY A 135 9.39 -10.15 -4.45
CA GLY A 135 10.33 -11.17 -4.88
C GLY A 135 10.47 -11.24 -6.40
N VAL A 136 9.33 -11.25 -7.10
CA VAL A 136 9.28 -11.26 -8.57
C VAL A 136 9.95 -10.01 -9.16
N LEU A 137 9.64 -8.83 -8.63
CA LEU A 137 10.20 -7.57 -9.13
C LEU A 137 11.71 -7.46 -8.86
N ARG A 138 12.18 -7.91 -7.68
CA ARG A 138 13.63 -7.97 -7.39
C ARG A 138 14.37 -8.92 -8.34
N ALA A 139 13.81 -10.10 -8.61
CA ALA A 139 14.38 -11.06 -9.54
C ALA A 139 14.48 -10.52 -10.98
N ALA A 140 13.56 -9.63 -11.36
CA ALA A 140 13.52 -8.98 -12.65
C ALA A 140 14.31 -7.66 -12.70
N ASP A 141 14.96 -7.23 -11.61
CA ASP A 141 15.67 -5.94 -11.47
C ASP A 141 14.75 -4.72 -11.74
N ILE A 142 13.46 -4.83 -11.35
CA ILE A 142 12.46 -3.76 -11.48
C ILE A 142 12.41 -2.98 -10.17
N PRO A 143 12.75 -1.67 -10.17
CA PRO A 143 12.59 -0.80 -9.00
C PRO A 143 11.11 -0.67 -8.62
N PHE A 144 10.84 -0.70 -7.32
CA PHE A 144 9.47 -0.55 -6.83
C PHE A 144 9.41 0.14 -5.47
N VAL A 145 8.25 0.71 -5.20
CA VAL A 145 7.86 1.32 -3.92
C VAL A 145 6.60 0.64 -3.40
N ARG A 146 6.49 0.47 -2.10
CA ARG A 146 5.28 -0.04 -1.44
C ARG A 146 4.53 1.08 -0.73
N ILE A 147 3.21 1.09 -0.86
CA ILE A 147 2.33 1.91 -0.02
C ILE A 147 1.79 1.00 1.09
N GLY A 148 2.21 1.27 2.32
CA GLY A 148 1.92 0.48 3.51
C GLY A 148 3.17 0.28 4.38
N ASN A 149 2.97 -0.28 5.57
CA ASN A 149 4.03 -0.61 6.54
C ASN A 149 4.75 -1.89 6.12
N ALA A 150 5.56 -1.78 5.10
CA ALA A 150 6.22 -2.93 4.53
C ALA A 150 7.71 -2.95 4.89
N GLY A 151 8.24 -4.11 5.30
CA GLY A 151 9.62 -4.37 5.67
C GLY A 151 10.71 -3.77 4.75
N GLU A 152 11.62 -4.57 4.21
CA GLU A 152 12.77 -4.09 3.42
C GLU A 152 12.38 -3.40 2.10
N GLY A 153 13.03 -2.31 1.75
CA GLY A 153 12.87 -1.57 0.50
C GLY A 153 12.32 -0.15 0.67
N PHE A 154 11.99 0.49 -0.43
CA PHE A 154 11.32 1.78 -0.41
C PHE A 154 9.85 1.61 -0.04
N SER A 155 9.39 2.37 0.95
CA SER A 155 7.97 2.35 1.33
C SER A 155 7.51 3.66 1.96
N VAL A 156 6.24 3.94 1.84
CA VAL A 156 5.56 5.06 2.50
C VAL A 156 4.25 4.57 3.10
N ALA A 157 3.95 5.00 4.33
CA ALA A 157 2.71 4.71 5.02
C ALA A 157 2.24 5.92 5.84
N PRO A 158 0.93 6.06 6.11
CA PRO A 158 0.46 6.94 7.17
C PRO A 158 0.89 6.39 8.54
N ASP A 159 0.97 7.27 9.54
CA ASP A 159 1.20 6.86 10.93
C ASP A 159 -0.10 6.29 11.54
N ASP A 160 -0.45 5.10 11.10
CA ASP A 160 -1.65 4.38 11.52
C ASP A 160 -1.73 4.19 13.04
N VAL A 161 -0.58 3.89 13.68
CA VAL A 161 -0.51 3.64 15.13
C VAL A 161 -0.88 4.90 15.89
N SER A 162 -0.24 6.02 15.57
CA SER A 162 -0.52 7.31 16.20
C SER A 162 -1.97 7.75 15.97
N GLY A 163 -2.50 7.54 14.77
CA GLY A 163 -3.88 7.92 14.44
C GLY A 163 -4.91 7.18 15.29
N LEU A 164 -4.81 5.86 15.35
CA LEU A 164 -5.77 5.06 16.13
C LEU A 164 -5.56 5.23 17.64
N TYR A 165 -4.34 5.46 18.07
CA TYR A 165 -4.08 5.83 19.45
C TYR A 165 -4.79 7.14 19.83
N GLN A 166 -4.62 8.20 19.03
CA GLN A 166 -5.22 9.51 19.30
C GLN A 166 -6.76 9.47 19.34
N ILE A 167 -7.39 8.80 18.36
CA ILE A 167 -8.85 8.73 18.30
C ILE A 167 -9.43 7.87 19.43
N THR A 168 -8.75 6.80 19.83
CA THR A 168 -9.15 5.97 20.98
C THR A 168 -9.00 6.75 22.29
N GLN A 169 -7.90 7.46 22.47
CA GLN A 169 -7.67 8.35 23.61
C GLN A 169 -8.75 9.44 23.72
N HIS A 170 -9.17 10.01 22.58
CA HIS A 170 -10.26 10.98 22.55
C HIS A 170 -11.56 10.40 23.12
N LEU A 171 -11.96 9.20 22.71
CA LEU A 171 -13.16 8.52 23.25
C LEU A 171 -13.05 8.22 24.75
N ILE A 172 -11.87 7.78 25.21
CA ILE A 172 -11.60 7.55 26.64
C ILE A 172 -11.74 8.85 27.43
N GLN A 173 -11.22 9.97 26.93
CA GLN A 173 -11.35 11.29 27.56
C GLN A 173 -12.80 11.79 27.62
N GLN A 174 -13.65 11.36 26.71
CA GLN A 174 -15.10 11.60 26.76
C GLN A 174 -15.83 10.68 27.73
N GLY A 175 -15.13 9.78 28.42
CA GLY A 175 -15.70 8.86 29.42
C GLY A 175 -16.22 7.54 28.86
N ARG A 176 -15.91 7.20 27.61
CA ARG A 176 -16.22 5.88 27.02
C ARG A 176 -15.31 4.84 27.64
N THR A 177 -15.88 3.70 28.05
CA THR A 177 -15.16 2.65 28.78
C THR A 177 -15.29 1.27 28.14
N ARG A 178 -16.28 1.06 27.28
CA ARG A 178 -16.51 -0.18 26.55
C ARG A 178 -16.32 0.06 25.06
N ILE A 179 -15.07 0.32 24.68
CA ILE A 179 -14.68 0.70 23.34
C ILE A 179 -14.33 -0.57 22.55
N ALA A 180 -15.01 -0.80 21.43
CA ALA A 180 -14.71 -1.94 20.56
C ALA A 180 -14.01 -1.49 19.28
N PHE A 181 -12.97 -2.24 18.88
CA PHE A 181 -12.31 -2.06 17.57
C PHE A 181 -13.02 -2.89 16.50
N VAL A 182 -13.37 -2.26 15.39
CA VAL A 182 -14.01 -2.91 14.22
C VAL A 182 -13.02 -2.97 13.08
N GLY A 183 -12.59 -4.17 12.69
CA GLY A 183 -11.60 -4.34 11.64
C GLY A 183 -11.69 -5.69 10.94
N GLY A 184 -10.88 -5.85 9.88
CA GLY A 184 -10.71 -7.13 9.23
C GLY A 184 -9.85 -8.08 10.05
N GLU A 185 -9.70 -9.31 9.57
CA GLU A 185 -8.98 -10.44 10.18
C GLU A 185 -7.93 -10.02 11.25
N LEU A 186 -8.33 -10.05 12.52
CA LEU A 186 -7.52 -9.55 13.63
C LEU A 186 -6.59 -10.65 14.21
N ASP A 187 -6.82 -11.91 13.84
CA ASP A 187 -6.05 -13.09 14.28
C ASP A 187 -4.86 -13.44 13.39
N VAL A 188 -4.36 -12.47 12.60
CA VAL A 188 -3.19 -12.71 11.74
C VAL A 188 -1.87 -12.52 12.51
N PRO A 189 -0.78 -13.25 12.16
CA PRO A 189 0.51 -13.20 12.86
C PRO A 189 1.18 -11.83 12.90
N ARG A 190 0.76 -10.88 12.07
CA ARG A 190 1.19 -9.48 12.09
C ARG A 190 0.01 -8.59 12.45
N PRO A 191 0.01 -7.99 13.65
CA PRO A 191 -1.07 -7.09 14.03
C PRO A 191 -1.13 -5.93 13.04
N HIS A 192 -2.35 -5.60 12.64
CA HIS A 192 -2.62 -4.42 11.84
C HIS A 192 -2.10 -3.19 12.61
N SER A 193 -1.34 -2.30 11.98
CA SER A 193 -0.77 -1.11 12.65
C SER A 193 -1.86 -0.27 13.34
N ARG A 194 -3.06 -0.18 12.73
CA ARG A 194 -4.24 0.47 13.32
C ARG A 194 -4.70 -0.19 14.62
N LEU A 195 -4.78 -1.53 14.64
CA LEU A 195 -5.12 -2.27 15.86
C LEU A 195 -4.12 -1.98 16.99
N SER A 196 -2.83 -1.90 16.69
CA SER A 196 -1.80 -1.62 17.70
C SER A 196 -2.00 -0.27 18.39
N GLY A 197 -2.42 0.77 17.65
CA GLY A 197 -2.73 2.08 18.22
C GLY A 197 -3.92 2.05 19.20
N TYR A 198 -4.99 1.35 18.81
CA TYR A 198 -6.13 1.10 19.71
C TYR A 198 -5.70 0.33 20.96
N GLN A 199 -4.99 -0.78 20.81
CA GLN A 199 -4.52 -1.61 21.92
C GLN A 199 -3.65 -0.83 22.90
N GLN A 200 -2.75 0.01 22.39
CA GLN A 200 -1.92 0.87 23.23
C GLN A 200 -2.77 1.81 24.09
N ALA A 201 -3.75 2.50 23.50
CA ALA A 201 -4.61 3.43 24.22
C ALA A 201 -5.46 2.73 25.30
N MET A 202 -6.03 1.54 24.99
CA MET A 202 -6.81 0.74 25.92
C MET A 202 -5.94 0.25 27.10
N ALA A 203 -4.73 -0.22 26.82
CA ALA A 203 -3.80 -0.70 27.84
C ALA A 203 -3.38 0.42 28.81
N GLU A 204 -3.05 1.62 28.29
CA GLU A 204 -2.68 2.78 29.12
C GLU A 204 -3.83 3.25 30.02
N ALA A 205 -5.08 3.10 29.56
CA ALA A 205 -6.28 3.41 30.35
C ALA A 205 -6.74 2.26 31.26
N ALA A 206 -6.05 1.13 31.27
CA ALA A 206 -6.43 -0.10 31.97
C ALA A 206 -7.86 -0.58 31.62
N LEU A 207 -8.28 -0.39 30.35
CA LEU A 207 -9.56 -0.84 29.81
C LEU A 207 -9.38 -2.19 29.08
N SER A 208 -10.44 -3.01 29.11
CA SER A 208 -10.43 -4.29 28.38
C SER A 208 -10.61 -4.08 26.89
N GLU A 209 -9.78 -4.73 26.10
CA GLU A 209 -9.93 -4.76 24.65
C GLU A 209 -11.18 -5.53 24.22
N GLN A 210 -11.86 -5.01 23.21
CA GLN A 210 -12.99 -5.68 22.56
C GLN A 210 -12.78 -5.63 21.05
N LEU A 211 -12.64 -6.80 20.41
CA LEU A 211 -12.33 -6.91 18.99
C LEU A 211 -13.52 -7.48 18.23
N LEU A 212 -14.03 -6.72 17.27
CA LEU A 212 -15.06 -7.13 16.33
C LEU A 212 -14.41 -7.47 15.00
N SER A 213 -13.97 -8.74 14.87
CA SER A 213 -13.28 -9.23 13.69
C SER A 213 -14.25 -9.54 12.55
N LEU A 214 -14.10 -8.84 11.44
CA LEU A 214 -14.92 -9.04 10.25
C LEU A 214 -14.30 -10.13 9.34
N PRO A 215 -15.12 -10.94 8.65
CA PRO A 215 -14.61 -11.96 7.75
C PRO A 215 -13.77 -11.38 6.61
N TYR A 216 -12.63 -11.97 6.32
CA TYR A 216 -11.63 -11.49 5.36
C TYR A 216 -12.18 -11.10 3.97
N ARG A 217 -13.18 -11.80 3.46
CA ARG A 217 -13.77 -11.53 2.11
C ARG A 217 -14.50 -10.20 1.99
N PHE A 218 -14.70 -9.49 3.12
CA PHE A 218 -15.60 -8.34 3.18
C PHE A 218 -15.04 -7.22 4.06
N THR A 219 -13.72 -7.11 4.19
CA THR A 219 -13.07 -6.42 5.29
C THR A 219 -13.06 -4.91 5.24
N SER A 220 -13.68 -4.25 4.29
CA SER A 220 -13.65 -2.78 4.22
C SER A 220 -14.86 -2.19 3.51
N ASP A 221 -15.99 -2.88 3.47
CA ASP A 221 -17.18 -2.28 2.92
C ASP A 221 -18.23 -2.04 4.02
N SER A 222 -19.01 -0.98 3.85
CA SER A 222 -20.05 -0.59 4.79
C SER A 222 -21.14 -1.66 4.94
N LEU A 223 -21.43 -2.43 3.90
CA LEU A 223 -22.40 -3.51 3.95
C LEU A 223 -21.95 -4.65 4.85
N THR A 224 -20.66 -4.90 4.93
CA THR A 224 -20.10 -5.97 5.80
C THR A 224 -20.20 -5.60 7.25
N SER A 225 -19.79 -4.40 7.66
CA SER A 225 -19.93 -3.94 9.04
C SER A 225 -21.39 -3.80 9.45
N TYR A 226 -22.25 -3.30 8.56
CA TYR A 226 -23.69 -3.24 8.76
C TYR A 226 -24.29 -4.62 9.07
N ARG A 227 -24.04 -5.63 8.20
CA ARG A 227 -24.54 -7.00 8.38
C ARG A 227 -23.96 -7.67 9.63
N TYR A 228 -22.69 -7.44 9.90
CA TYR A 228 -22.03 -8.00 11.07
C TYR A 228 -22.65 -7.47 12.35
N LEU A 229 -22.80 -6.16 12.49
CA LEU A 229 -23.40 -5.54 13.65
C LEU A 229 -24.85 -6.02 13.86
N ASN A 230 -25.64 -6.05 12.78
CA ASN A 230 -27.01 -6.54 12.83
C ASN A 230 -27.12 -8.01 13.26
N ARG A 231 -26.09 -8.81 13.04
CA ARG A 231 -26.06 -10.22 13.47
C ARG A 231 -25.70 -10.37 14.94
N ILE A 232 -24.83 -9.53 15.48
CA ILE A 232 -24.33 -9.69 16.86
C ILE A 232 -25.16 -8.91 17.89
N LEU A 233 -25.90 -7.89 17.48
CA LEU A 233 -26.78 -7.12 18.35
C LEU A 233 -28.17 -7.72 18.39
N ASN A 234 -28.66 -8.03 19.61
CA ASN A 234 -30.04 -8.41 19.86
C ASN A 234 -30.80 -7.20 20.40
N TYR A 235 -32.09 -7.06 20.08
CA TYR A 235 -32.91 -5.93 20.51
C TYR A 235 -33.12 -5.87 22.05
N ASP A 236 -33.13 -7.04 22.71
CA ASP A 236 -33.43 -7.15 24.13
C ASP A 236 -32.19 -7.13 25.03
N ASP A 237 -30.98 -7.20 24.44
CA ASP A 237 -29.73 -7.25 25.18
C ASP A 237 -29.14 -5.84 25.38
N PRO A 238 -28.47 -5.57 26.53
CA PRO A 238 -27.71 -4.37 26.71
C PRO A 238 -26.61 -4.24 25.69
N LEU A 239 -26.33 -3.02 25.22
CA LEU A 239 -25.24 -2.77 24.28
C LEU A 239 -23.90 -3.20 24.88
N PRO A 240 -23.13 -4.06 24.19
CA PRO A 240 -21.86 -4.55 24.71
C PRO A 240 -20.73 -3.50 24.66
N PHE A 241 -20.93 -2.41 23.95
CA PHE A 241 -20.00 -1.30 23.79
C PHE A 241 -20.71 0.06 23.89
N ASP A 242 -19.97 1.11 24.19
CA ASP A 242 -20.41 2.52 24.18
C ASP A 242 -19.64 3.36 23.15
N ALA A 243 -18.63 2.76 22.50
CA ALA A 243 -17.97 3.36 21.34
C ALA A 243 -17.42 2.28 20.38
N LEU A 244 -17.35 2.63 19.09
CA LEU A 244 -16.75 1.84 18.02
C LEU A 244 -15.61 2.62 17.36
N VAL A 245 -14.42 2.05 17.40
CA VAL A 245 -13.23 2.53 16.67
C VAL A 245 -13.09 1.67 15.42
N CYS A 246 -13.50 2.22 14.29
CA CYS A 246 -13.47 1.48 13.02
C CYS A 246 -12.15 1.69 12.27
N ALA A 247 -11.64 0.61 11.69
CA ALA A 247 -10.39 0.64 10.94
C ALA A 247 -10.44 1.50 9.67
N THR A 248 -11.63 1.82 9.15
CA THR A 248 -11.85 2.69 7.98
C THR A 248 -13.17 3.45 8.10
N ASP A 249 -13.32 4.55 7.35
CA ASP A 249 -14.58 5.29 7.24
C ASP A 249 -15.71 4.45 6.65
N GLU A 250 -15.41 3.57 5.70
CA GLU A 250 -16.41 2.66 5.11
C GLU A 250 -17.01 1.73 6.17
N LEU A 251 -16.19 1.16 7.05
CA LEU A 251 -16.66 0.34 8.16
C LEU A 251 -17.50 1.16 9.15
N ALA A 252 -17.04 2.36 9.46
CA ALA A 252 -17.76 3.26 10.38
C ALA A 252 -19.16 3.58 9.87
N LEU A 253 -19.32 3.89 8.58
CA LEU A 253 -20.63 4.17 7.99
C LEU A 253 -21.58 2.99 8.08
N GLY A 254 -21.09 1.76 7.85
CA GLY A 254 -21.91 0.58 8.01
C GLY A 254 -22.33 0.34 9.46
N CYS A 255 -21.44 0.69 10.42
CA CYS A 255 -21.76 0.63 11.84
C CYS A 255 -22.83 1.68 12.20
N VAL A 256 -22.68 2.93 11.75
CA VAL A 256 -23.68 3.99 11.97
C VAL A 256 -25.05 3.55 11.44
N ALA A 257 -25.13 3.10 10.19
CA ALA A 257 -26.39 2.65 9.60
C ALA A 257 -27.04 1.48 10.38
N ALA A 258 -26.23 0.54 10.89
CA ALA A 258 -26.75 -0.58 11.67
C ALA A 258 -27.27 -0.15 13.07
N LEU A 259 -26.69 0.87 13.67
CA LEU A 259 -27.13 1.45 14.93
C LEU A 259 -28.41 2.28 14.75
N GLU A 260 -28.46 3.12 13.71
CA GLU A 260 -29.63 3.95 13.37
C GLU A 260 -30.87 3.10 13.07
N ASP A 261 -30.72 2.00 12.33
CA ASP A 261 -31.81 1.04 12.05
C ASP A 261 -32.40 0.39 13.34
N ARG A 262 -31.72 0.54 14.47
CA ARG A 262 -32.11 0.03 15.78
C ARG A 262 -32.52 1.13 16.75
N ASP A 263 -32.69 2.36 16.27
CA ASP A 263 -32.97 3.55 17.08
C ASP A 263 -31.88 3.82 18.15
N ILE A 264 -30.64 3.36 17.93
CA ILE A 264 -29.47 3.63 18.78
C ILE A 264 -28.83 4.92 18.27
N ARG A 265 -28.76 5.93 19.11
CA ARG A 265 -28.27 7.26 18.74
C ARG A 265 -26.75 7.31 18.69
N VAL A 266 -26.22 7.93 17.63
CA VAL A 266 -24.80 8.22 17.47
C VAL A 266 -24.64 9.74 17.56
N PRO A 267 -23.84 10.27 18.48
CA PRO A 267 -22.91 9.59 19.39
C PRO A 267 -23.46 9.28 20.80
N GLU A 268 -24.70 9.67 21.14
CA GLU A 268 -25.19 9.70 22.51
C GLU A 268 -25.13 8.33 23.18
N ASP A 269 -25.68 7.31 22.54
CA ASP A 269 -25.71 5.94 23.05
C ASP A 269 -24.40 5.20 22.69
N VAL A 270 -23.92 5.33 21.44
CA VAL A 270 -22.67 4.74 20.93
C VAL A 270 -21.94 5.75 20.07
N ALA A 271 -20.74 6.13 20.45
CA ALA A 271 -19.86 6.92 19.57
C ALA A 271 -19.27 6.05 18.46
N VAL A 272 -19.13 6.57 17.25
CA VAL A 272 -18.54 5.84 16.12
C VAL A 272 -17.46 6.69 15.47
N THR A 273 -16.27 6.10 15.28
CA THR A 273 -15.14 6.79 14.65
C THR A 273 -14.56 5.97 13.50
N GLY A 274 -13.98 6.67 12.53
CA GLY A 274 -13.39 6.08 11.33
C GLY A 274 -11.91 6.37 11.17
N PHE A 275 -11.41 6.06 9.97
CA PHE A 275 -10.07 6.36 9.50
C PHE A 275 -10.13 6.58 7.99
N ASP A 276 -9.38 7.51 7.46
CA ASP A 276 -9.10 7.96 6.09
C ASP A 276 -9.52 9.41 5.83
N ASP A 277 -10.61 9.88 6.42
CA ASP A 277 -11.28 11.18 6.18
C ASP A 277 -11.64 11.37 4.69
N LEU A 278 -12.35 10.36 4.14
CA LEU A 278 -12.73 10.37 2.74
C LEU A 278 -13.80 11.43 2.47
N PRO A 279 -13.60 12.39 1.54
CA PRO A 279 -14.47 13.55 1.34
C PRO A 279 -15.94 13.22 1.10
N THR A 280 -16.22 12.07 0.51
CA THR A 280 -17.59 11.64 0.16
C THR A 280 -18.26 10.82 1.26
N LEU A 281 -17.52 10.31 2.24
CA LEU A 281 -17.99 9.38 3.26
C LEU A 281 -17.96 9.96 4.65
N ALA A 282 -16.96 10.79 4.97
CA ALA A 282 -16.72 11.24 6.33
C ALA A 282 -17.57 12.45 6.76
N THR A 283 -18.67 12.76 6.06
CA THR A 283 -19.59 13.84 6.45
C THR A 283 -20.22 13.51 7.80
N GLY A 284 -19.95 14.34 8.83
CA GLY A 284 -20.40 14.10 10.20
C GLY A 284 -19.61 13.04 10.99
N LEU A 285 -18.69 12.32 10.36
CA LEU A 285 -17.92 11.26 11.01
C LEU A 285 -16.64 11.80 11.65
N THR A 286 -16.45 11.60 12.94
CA THR A 286 -15.17 11.77 13.63
C THR A 286 -14.20 10.71 13.10
N THR A 287 -13.06 11.13 12.60
CA THR A 287 -12.14 10.23 11.87
C THR A 287 -10.69 10.68 11.98
N VAL A 288 -9.78 9.87 11.48
CA VAL A 288 -8.37 10.22 11.32
C VAL A 288 -8.09 10.50 9.85
N ARG A 289 -7.64 11.72 9.56
CA ARG A 289 -7.23 12.12 8.20
C ARG A 289 -5.83 11.63 7.89
N GLN A 290 -5.69 10.88 6.80
CA GLN A 290 -4.42 10.67 6.14
C GLN A 290 -4.34 11.55 4.87
N ASP A 291 -3.19 12.14 4.61
CA ASP A 291 -2.98 12.94 3.39
C ASP A 291 -2.66 12.02 2.19
N ILE A 292 -3.71 11.58 1.51
CA ILE A 292 -3.61 10.67 0.36
C ILE A 292 -2.80 11.30 -0.78
N ALA A 293 -2.89 12.62 -0.95
CA ALA A 293 -2.10 13.34 -1.96
C ALA A 293 -0.61 13.31 -1.61
N ALA A 294 -0.26 13.51 -0.33
CA ALA A 294 1.13 13.42 0.14
C ALA A 294 1.67 11.98 0.04
N ILE A 295 0.84 10.95 0.32
CA ILE A 295 1.22 9.54 0.13
C ILE A 295 1.57 9.29 -1.35
N ALA A 296 0.73 9.74 -2.27
CA ALA A 296 0.97 9.59 -3.70
C ALA A 296 2.24 10.31 -4.17
N ALA A 297 2.43 11.58 -3.75
CA ALA A 297 3.60 12.37 -4.09
C ALA A 297 4.89 11.73 -3.57
N MET A 298 4.90 11.30 -2.29
CA MET A 298 6.04 10.64 -1.67
C MET A 298 6.34 9.28 -2.33
N SER A 299 5.32 8.53 -2.75
CA SER A 299 5.51 7.28 -3.49
C SER A 299 6.27 7.51 -4.80
N VAL A 300 5.96 8.57 -5.54
CA VAL A 300 6.62 8.91 -6.79
C VAL A 300 8.04 9.47 -6.56
N GLU A 301 8.24 10.22 -5.48
CA GLU A 301 9.58 10.67 -5.05
C GLU A 301 10.48 9.46 -4.74
N LEU A 302 10.00 8.54 -3.89
CA LEU A 302 10.72 7.31 -3.53
C LEU A 302 10.99 6.42 -4.76
N LEU A 303 10.04 6.36 -5.70
CA LEU A 303 10.24 5.63 -6.96
C LEU A 303 11.36 6.26 -7.80
N SER A 304 11.42 7.58 -7.86
CA SER A 304 12.49 8.31 -8.55
C SER A 304 13.85 8.06 -7.89
N GLU A 305 13.89 7.97 -6.55
CA GLU A 305 15.08 7.59 -5.80
C GLU A 305 15.52 6.15 -6.09
N ALA A 306 14.56 5.21 -6.14
CA ALA A 306 14.82 3.81 -6.49
C ALA A 306 15.38 3.68 -7.91
N LEU A 307 14.81 4.41 -8.87
CA LEU A 307 15.31 4.48 -10.25
C LEU A 307 16.72 5.07 -10.34
N ALA A 308 17.06 6.00 -9.45
CA ALA A 308 18.40 6.59 -9.34
C ALA A 308 19.41 5.69 -8.59
N GLY A 309 18.98 4.53 -8.07
CA GLY A 309 19.82 3.59 -7.33
C GLY A 309 20.23 4.06 -5.93
N LYS A 310 19.44 4.95 -5.30
CA LYS A 310 19.65 5.37 -3.91
C LYS A 310 19.40 4.22 -2.93
N ALA A 311 19.86 4.40 -1.70
CA ALA A 311 19.57 3.47 -0.61
C ALA A 311 18.08 3.49 -0.26
N PRO A 312 17.44 2.33 -0.04
CA PRO A 312 16.05 2.25 0.36
C PRO A 312 15.77 2.97 1.69
N ARG A 313 14.61 3.58 1.79
CA ARG A 313 14.11 4.19 3.03
C ARG A 313 12.61 4.02 3.19
N HIS A 314 12.16 4.00 4.45
CA HIS A 314 10.75 4.08 4.81
C HIS A 314 10.38 5.51 5.20
N VAL A 315 9.20 5.97 4.80
CA VAL A 315 8.64 7.27 5.19
C VAL A 315 7.30 7.05 5.87
N SER A 316 7.21 7.46 7.13
CA SER A 316 5.93 7.56 7.84
C SER A 316 5.40 8.99 7.71
N LEU A 317 4.17 9.14 7.20
CA LEU A 317 3.52 10.44 7.05
C LEU A 317 2.58 10.69 8.24
N PRO A 318 2.57 11.91 8.79
CA PRO A 318 1.70 12.24 9.91
C PRO A 318 0.23 12.16 9.49
N VAL A 319 -0.62 11.86 10.46
CA VAL A 319 -2.07 11.87 10.34
C VAL A 319 -2.67 12.91 11.28
N ALA A 320 -3.94 13.27 11.09
CA ALA A 320 -4.61 14.27 11.91
C ALA A 320 -5.98 13.78 12.37
N LEU A 321 -6.27 13.93 13.66
CA LEU A 321 -7.60 13.70 14.21
C LEU A 321 -8.56 14.80 13.71
N VAL A 322 -9.72 14.40 13.20
CA VAL A 322 -10.78 15.29 12.71
C VAL A 322 -12.06 14.99 13.49
N LEU A 323 -12.41 15.87 14.40
CA LEU A 323 -13.58 15.74 15.25
C LEU A 323 -14.83 16.26 14.53
N ARG A 324 -15.92 15.50 14.59
CA ARG A 324 -17.24 15.81 14.07
C ARG A 324 -18.32 15.25 15.01
N GLU A 325 -19.56 15.11 14.50
CA GLU A 325 -20.71 14.79 15.31
C GLU A 325 -20.78 13.35 15.83
N SER A 326 -20.12 12.40 15.21
CA SER A 326 -20.28 10.97 15.53
C SER A 326 -19.46 10.45 16.71
N GLY A 327 -18.51 11.25 17.24
CA GLY A 327 -17.64 10.78 18.29
C GLY A 327 -16.78 11.82 18.97
#